data_b34115238dd62f972abf9800cfe3cbba
#
_entry.id   b34115238dd62f972abf9800cfe3cbba
#
_cell.length_a   1.000
_cell.length_b   1.000
_cell.length_c   1.000
_cell.angle_alpha   90.00
_cell.angle_beta   90.00
_cell.angle_gamma   90.00
#
_symmetry.space_group_name_H-M   'P 1'
#
loop_
_entity.id
_entity.type
_entity.pdbx_description
1 polymer ?
#
loop_
_entity_poly.entity_id
_entity_poly.type
_entity_poly.pdbx_seq_one_letter_code
_entity_poly.pdbx_strand_id
1 'polypeptide(L)'
;MTNMTPVALGLAALLALAGCANQVQAPAAASQSVAPVQVYAAGSLRGALNAVASDYEARTGQKIALTYGPSGLLRERLEKGEQAQLFASADTEHPQRLASAGGWQAPSVFVRNGLCALTSEKVNATPATLLDTLLRADVRVGSSTPKSDPSGDYTWALFRKADSVQAGAYARLDSKTLKLAGAADSPKPPDGISVYGWLMDQGRADVFLTYCTNAVVAQKEVPRLKVVQVPPELQVAAAYGLTLRLGASPSVTAFAQALLAPPAQAVFRRFGFSLP
;
A
#
# COMPACT_ATOMS: atom_id res chain seq x y z
N MET A 1 4.68 63.92 93.66
CA MET A 1 5.87 63.34 94.27
C MET A 1 6.19 62.07 93.43
N THR A 2 7.32 62.15 92.77
CA THR A 2 8.34 61.13 92.53
C THR A 2 8.15 60.14 91.41
N ASN A 3 8.95 60.37 90.59
CA ASN A 3 10.09 59.76 89.93
C ASN A 3 9.83 58.89 88.72
N MET A 4 10.26 59.46 87.62
CA MET A 4 10.50 58.80 86.34
C MET A 4 11.88 58.10 86.33
N THR A 5 11.95 56.93 85.79
CA THR A 5 13.20 56.36 85.23
C THR A 5 12.95 55.74 83.87
N PRO A 6 13.82 55.98 82.88
CA PRO A 6 13.60 55.52 81.53
C PRO A 6 14.18 54.12 81.34
N VAL A 7 13.44 53.30 80.57
CA VAL A 7 13.90 52.01 80.04
C VAL A 7 14.37 52.15 78.59
N ALA A 8 15.60 51.75 78.38
CA ALA A 8 16.24 51.77 77.06
C ALA A 8 15.64 50.70 76.14
N LEU A 9 15.26 51.11 74.89
CA LEU A 9 14.89 50.21 73.79
C LEU A 9 16.17 49.70 73.13
N GLY A 10 16.38 48.39 73.21
CA GLY A 10 17.36 47.69 72.36
C GLY A 10 16.76 47.31 71.01
N LEU A 11 17.35 47.85 69.94
CA LEU A 11 16.98 47.57 68.58
C LEU A 11 17.69 46.28 68.11
N ALA A 12 16.98 45.15 67.99
CA ALA A 12 17.50 43.93 67.41
C ALA A 12 17.27 43.95 65.85
N ALA A 13 18.34 44.08 65.11
CA ALA A 13 18.34 43.98 63.66
C ALA A 13 18.30 42.51 63.24
N LEU A 14 17.15 42.04 62.61
CA LEU A 14 17.04 40.76 61.96
C LEU A 14 17.57 40.92 60.56
N LEU A 15 18.73 40.32 60.23
CA LEU A 15 19.23 40.11 58.88
C LEU A 15 18.46 38.94 58.24
N ALA A 16 17.56 39.25 57.30
CA ALA A 16 16.93 38.27 56.42
C ALA A 16 17.92 37.89 55.33
N LEU A 17 18.51 36.71 55.40
CA LEU A 17 19.23 36.06 54.27
C LEU A 17 18.25 35.58 53.26
N ALA A 18 18.05 36.35 52.12
CA ALA A 18 17.35 35.91 50.96
C ALA A 18 18.24 34.91 50.19
N GLY A 19 18.04 33.61 50.41
CA GLY A 19 18.64 32.55 49.60
C GLY A 19 18.02 32.51 48.23
N CYS A 20 18.74 32.98 47.18
CA CYS A 20 18.39 32.75 45.79
C CYS A 20 18.56 31.24 45.50
N ALA A 21 17.47 30.48 45.59
CA ALA A 21 17.44 29.14 45.04
C ALA A 21 17.45 29.23 43.49
N ASN A 22 18.62 29.04 42.90
CA ASN A 22 18.75 28.82 41.49
C ASN A 22 18.06 27.48 41.13
N GLN A 23 16.80 27.51 40.71
CA GLN A 23 16.18 26.37 40.09
C GLN A 23 16.87 26.14 38.74
N VAL A 24 17.80 25.20 38.71
CA VAL A 24 18.31 24.63 37.46
C VAL A 24 17.12 23.91 36.79
N GLN A 25 16.46 24.62 35.90
CA GLN A 25 15.43 24.06 35.03
C GLN A 25 16.13 23.07 34.10
N ALA A 26 15.95 21.76 34.35
CA ALA A 26 16.42 20.73 33.44
C ALA A 26 15.86 21.05 32.04
N PRO A 27 16.69 21.04 30.98
CA PRO A 27 16.18 21.27 29.66
C PRO A 27 15.12 20.21 29.35
N ALA A 28 13.88 20.65 29.07
CA ALA A 28 12.85 19.79 28.61
C ALA A 28 13.43 19.07 27.36
N ALA A 29 13.57 17.75 27.46
CA ALA A 29 14.01 16.95 26.31
C ALA A 29 13.06 17.25 25.18
N ALA A 30 13.53 18.04 24.19
CA ALA A 30 12.80 18.29 22.97
C ALA A 30 12.52 16.91 22.38
N SER A 31 11.26 16.52 22.37
CA SER A 31 10.79 15.31 21.70
C SER A 31 11.17 15.48 20.23
N GLN A 32 12.31 14.92 19.82
CA GLN A 32 12.71 14.92 18.43
C GLN A 32 11.61 14.15 17.67
N SER A 33 10.82 14.85 16.89
CA SER A 33 9.83 14.23 16.02
C SER A 33 10.58 13.29 15.07
N VAL A 34 10.46 12.01 15.31
CA VAL A 34 11.06 11.00 14.42
C VAL A 34 10.49 11.15 13.05
N ALA A 35 11.34 11.36 12.04
CA ALA A 35 10.90 11.55 10.66
C ALA A 35 10.04 10.34 10.19
N PRO A 36 8.95 10.59 9.45
CA PRO A 36 8.11 9.52 8.94
C PRO A 36 8.89 8.55 8.05
N VAL A 37 8.62 7.25 8.17
CA VAL A 37 9.09 6.23 7.22
C VAL A 37 8.35 6.42 5.90
N GLN A 38 9.09 6.74 4.84
CA GLN A 38 8.54 6.95 3.50
C GLN A 38 8.39 5.60 2.78
N VAL A 39 7.15 5.21 2.48
CA VAL A 39 6.80 3.93 1.86
C VAL A 39 6.11 4.17 0.53
N TYR A 40 6.65 3.59 -0.54
CA TYR A 40 5.95 3.49 -1.82
C TYR A 40 5.34 2.10 -1.95
N ALA A 41 4.05 2.02 -2.28
CA ALA A 41 3.32 0.76 -2.28
C ALA A 41 2.35 0.63 -3.45
N ALA A 42 2.19 -0.58 -3.95
CA ALA A 42 1.20 -0.91 -4.96
C ALA A 42 -0.21 -0.51 -4.52
N GLY A 43 -1.02 0.01 -5.44
CA GLY A 43 -2.38 0.48 -5.16
C GLY A 43 -3.28 -0.58 -4.52
N SER A 44 -3.11 -1.85 -4.88
CA SER A 44 -3.83 -3.00 -4.32
C SER A 44 -3.56 -3.26 -2.83
N LEU A 45 -2.44 -2.74 -2.30
CA LEU A 45 -2.08 -2.84 -0.87
C LEU A 45 -2.78 -1.79 0.01
N ARG A 46 -3.40 -0.75 -0.56
CA ARG A 46 -3.88 0.44 0.15
C ARG A 46 -4.69 0.10 1.40
N GLY A 47 -5.72 -0.70 1.28
CA GLY A 47 -6.61 -1.02 2.40
C GLY A 47 -5.89 -1.74 3.53
N ALA A 48 -5.16 -2.81 3.20
CA ALA A 48 -4.43 -3.62 4.17
C ALA A 48 -3.26 -2.86 4.80
N LEU A 49 -2.48 -2.16 3.97
CA LEU A 49 -1.28 -1.47 4.44
C LEU A 49 -1.62 -0.23 5.30
N ASN A 50 -2.72 0.49 4.99
CA ASN A 50 -3.22 1.55 5.86
C ASN A 50 -3.59 1.01 7.24
N ALA A 51 -4.27 -0.14 7.32
CA ALA A 51 -4.64 -0.75 8.59
C ALA A 51 -3.40 -1.21 9.38
N VAL A 52 -2.41 -1.81 8.72
CA VAL A 52 -1.14 -2.21 9.36
C VAL A 52 -0.35 -0.99 9.84
N ALA A 53 -0.25 0.07 9.02
CA ALA A 53 0.48 1.28 9.37
C ALA A 53 -0.17 2.00 10.56
N SER A 54 -1.50 2.12 10.56
CA SER A 54 -2.25 2.73 11.68
C SER A 54 -2.02 1.99 13.00
N ASP A 55 -2.09 0.65 12.98
CA ASP A 55 -1.81 -0.17 14.16
C ASP A 55 -0.34 -0.04 14.62
N TYR A 56 0.60 -0.03 13.68
CA TYR A 56 2.01 0.15 13.96
C TYR A 56 2.30 1.52 14.57
N GLU A 57 1.74 2.60 13.99
CA GLU A 57 1.86 3.96 14.52
C GLU A 57 1.30 4.08 15.94
N ALA A 58 0.12 3.47 16.19
CA ALA A 58 -0.52 3.50 17.50
C ALA A 58 0.34 2.82 18.59
N ARG A 59 1.04 1.74 18.24
CA ARG A 59 1.88 0.97 19.17
C ARG A 59 3.27 1.55 19.38
N THR A 60 3.85 2.21 18.38
CA THR A 60 5.26 2.62 18.38
C THR A 60 5.48 4.13 18.39
N GLY A 61 4.48 4.91 18.04
CA GLY A 61 4.60 6.35 17.80
C GLY A 61 5.30 6.72 16.48
N GLN A 62 5.90 5.75 15.77
CA GLN A 62 6.59 5.99 14.50
C GLN A 62 5.60 6.25 13.38
N LYS A 63 5.68 7.42 12.74
CA LYS A 63 4.83 7.78 11.60
C LYS A 63 5.25 7.09 10.32
N ILE A 64 4.24 6.64 9.52
CA ILE A 64 4.41 5.98 8.22
C ILE A 64 3.73 6.83 7.15
N ALA A 65 4.51 7.34 6.21
CA ALA A 65 4.01 8.09 5.07
C ALA A 65 3.87 7.17 3.85
N LEU A 66 2.63 6.95 3.42
CA LEU A 66 2.28 5.98 2.38
C LEU A 66 1.96 6.69 1.05
N THR A 67 2.67 6.33 0.00
CA THR A 67 2.40 6.75 -1.39
C THR A 67 2.00 5.54 -2.20
N TYR A 68 0.84 5.61 -2.85
CA TYR A 68 0.28 4.49 -3.62
C TYR A 68 0.23 4.78 -5.11
N GLY A 69 0.49 3.74 -5.91
CA GLY A 69 0.41 3.81 -7.37
C GLY A 69 0.67 2.47 -8.05
N PRO A 70 0.62 2.43 -9.38
CA PRO A 70 1.11 1.30 -10.17
C PRO A 70 2.60 1.07 -9.90
N SER A 71 3.00 -0.19 -9.65
CA SER A 71 4.36 -0.50 -9.18
C SER A 71 5.46 -0.09 -10.16
N GLY A 72 5.20 -0.24 -11.47
CA GLY A 72 6.16 0.19 -12.50
C GLY A 72 6.39 1.71 -12.48
N LEU A 73 5.32 2.50 -12.36
CA LEU A 73 5.44 3.97 -12.27
C LEU A 73 6.12 4.40 -10.98
N LEU A 74 5.84 3.74 -9.85
CA LEU A 74 6.53 4.02 -8.59
C LEU A 74 8.02 3.70 -8.68
N ARG A 75 8.39 2.56 -9.30
CA ARG A 75 9.79 2.21 -9.56
C ARG A 75 10.50 3.29 -10.39
N GLU A 76 9.89 3.76 -11.48
CA GLU A 76 10.46 4.83 -12.30
C GLU A 76 10.68 6.15 -11.53
N ARG A 77 9.78 6.48 -10.60
CA ARG A 77 9.93 7.64 -9.72
C ARG A 77 11.13 7.45 -8.78
N LEU A 78 11.30 6.24 -8.22
CA LEU A 78 12.45 5.90 -7.37
C LEU A 78 13.77 5.94 -8.14
N GLU A 79 13.80 5.47 -9.38
CA GLU A 79 14.95 5.55 -10.29
C GLU A 79 15.33 7.00 -10.65
N LYS A 80 14.34 7.90 -10.71
CA LYS A 80 14.53 9.34 -10.89
C LYS A 80 14.94 10.09 -9.61
N GLY A 81 15.15 9.37 -8.49
CA GLY A 81 15.69 9.92 -7.25
C GLY A 81 14.66 10.33 -6.21
N GLU A 82 13.37 10.02 -6.37
CA GLU A 82 12.39 10.26 -5.31
C GLU A 82 12.72 9.48 -4.04
N GLN A 83 12.46 10.12 -2.90
CA GLN A 83 12.94 9.63 -1.61
C GLN A 83 11.89 8.74 -0.94
N ALA A 84 11.95 7.43 -1.21
CA ALA A 84 11.32 6.43 -0.39
C ALA A 84 12.37 5.49 0.21
N GLN A 85 12.08 4.91 1.34
CA GLN A 85 12.99 4.05 2.09
C GLN A 85 12.57 2.58 2.00
N LEU A 86 11.29 2.34 1.70
CA LEU A 86 10.69 1.03 1.53
C LEU A 86 9.79 1.04 0.30
N PHE A 87 9.90 0.00 -0.53
CA PHE A 87 9.07 -0.21 -1.71
C PHE A 87 8.38 -1.57 -1.63
N ALA A 88 7.03 -1.55 -1.63
CA ALA A 88 6.15 -2.72 -1.60
C ALA A 88 5.43 -2.84 -2.95
N SER A 89 5.93 -3.70 -3.81
CA SER A 89 5.44 -3.91 -5.18
C SER A 89 4.41 -5.05 -5.26
N ALA A 90 3.52 -4.98 -6.24
CA ALA A 90 2.59 -6.07 -6.57
C ALA A 90 3.23 -7.19 -7.41
N ASP A 91 4.53 -7.16 -7.57
CA ASP A 91 5.37 -8.21 -8.15
C ASP A 91 6.74 -8.26 -7.45
N THR A 92 7.62 -9.15 -7.88
CA THR A 92 9.01 -9.22 -7.44
C THR A 92 9.97 -8.62 -8.47
N GLU A 93 9.55 -8.36 -9.69
CA GLU A 93 10.41 -7.89 -10.77
C GLU A 93 10.85 -6.43 -10.58
N HIS A 94 9.90 -5.54 -10.28
CA HIS A 94 10.23 -4.13 -10.07
C HIS A 94 11.19 -3.89 -8.91
N PRO A 95 10.99 -4.46 -7.71
CA PRO A 95 11.97 -4.32 -6.63
C PRO A 95 13.30 -5.02 -6.95
N GLN A 96 13.31 -6.13 -7.70
CA GLN A 96 14.53 -6.78 -8.15
C GLN A 96 15.33 -5.87 -9.11
N ARG A 97 14.68 -5.15 -10.01
CA ARG A 97 15.32 -4.16 -10.89
C ARG A 97 16.02 -3.06 -10.09
N LEU A 98 15.35 -2.51 -9.05
CA LEU A 98 15.95 -1.52 -8.16
C LEU A 98 17.17 -2.08 -7.43
N ALA A 99 17.10 -3.33 -6.94
CA ALA A 99 18.22 -3.99 -6.28
C ALA A 99 19.39 -4.19 -7.25
N SER A 100 19.14 -4.62 -8.48
CA SER A 100 20.15 -4.85 -9.52
C SER A 100 20.80 -3.55 -10.01
N ALA A 101 20.06 -2.43 -10.00
CA ALA A 101 20.60 -1.10 -10.33
C ALA A 101 21.46 -0.51 -9.19
N GLY A 102 21.43 -1.10 -7.99
CA GLY A 102 22.13 -0.65 -6.80
C GLY A 102 21.30 0.30 -5.93
N GLY A 103 21.67 0.40 -4.67
CA GLY A 103 21.00 1.28 -3.70
C GLY A 103 19.78 0.67 -2.98
N TRP A 104 19.36 -0.55 -3.34
CA TRP A 104 18.26 -1.29 -2.72
C TRP A 104 18.68 -2.71 -2.36
N GLN A 105 18.07 -3.27 -1.33
CA GLN A 105 18.27 -4.66 -0.91
C GLN A 105 17.58 -5.62 -1.89
N ALA A 106 18.01 -6.89 -1.90
CA ALA A 106 17.28 -7.94 -2.60
C ALA A 106 15.86 -8.04 -2.05
N PRO A 107 14.83 -8.15 -2.90
CA PRO A 107 13.45 -8.22 -2.43
C PRO A 107 13.12 -9.53 -1.73
N SER A 108 12.22 -9.46 -0.76
CA SER A 108 11.55 -10.62 -0.17
C SER A 108 10.07 -10.64 -0.53
N VAL A 109 9.50 -11.82 -0.74
CA VAL A 109 8.03 -11.97 -0.88
C VAL A 109 7.40 -11.81 0.49
N PHE A 110 6.38 -10.95 0.60
CA PHE A 110 5.72 -10.71 1.89
C PHE A 110 4.23 -11.04 1.91
N VAL A 111 3.55 -11.06 0.76
CA VAL A 111 2.18 -11.54 0.55
C VAL A 111 2.00 -12.04 -0.89
N ARG A 112 0.92 -12.78 -1.15
CA ARG A 112 0.49 -13.19 -2.49
C ARG A 112 -0.94 -12.76 -2.76
N ASN A 113 -1.30 -12.64 -4.04
CA ASN A 113 -2.66 -12.32 -4.48
C ASN A 113 -3.02 -13.16 -5.71
N GLY A 114 -4.30 -13.36 -5.95
CA GLY A 114 -4.81 -13.98 -7.17
C GLY A 114 -5.47 -12.96 -8.09
N LEU A 115 -5.68 -13.34 -9.35
CA LEU A 115 -6.54 -12.59 -10.28
C LEU A 115 -7.99 -13.02 -10.13
N CYS A 116 -8.88 -12.06 -10.29
CA CYS A 116 -10.33 -12.23 -10.41
C CYS A 116 -10.85 -11.47 -11.63
N ALA A 117 -11.97 -11.88 -12.16
CA ALA A 117 -12.73 -11.11 -13.12
C ALA A 117 -13.83 -10.32 -12.39
N LEU A 118 -13.85 -9.01 -12.58
CA LEU A 118 -14.94 -8.14 -12.17
C LEU A 118 -15.87 -7.98 -13.36
N THR A 119 -17.13 -8.45 -13.25
CA THR A 119 -18.08 -8.48 -14.37
C THR A 119 -19.21 -7.50 -14.16
N SER A 120 -19.68 -6.88 -15.25
CA SER A 120 -20.90 -6.09 -15.27
C SER A 120 -22.15 -7.00 -15.28
N GLU A 121 -23.32 -6.43 -15.03
CA GLU A 121 -24.62 -7.14 -15.11
C GLU A 121 -24.93 -7.72 -16.50
N LYS A 122 -24.30 -7.16 -17.54
CA LYS A 122 -24.48 -7.63 -18.94
C LYS A 122 -23.85 -8.99 -19.19
N VAL A 123 -22.94 -9.44 -18.31
CA VAL A 123 -22.16 -10.65 -18.50
C VAL A 123 -22.44 -11.62 -17.37
N ASN A 124 -23.02 -12.76 -17.72
CA ASN A 124 -23.20 -13.86 -16.79
C ASN A 124 -22.04 -14.86 -16.95
N ALA A 125 -21.00 -14.72 -16.12
CA ALA A 125 -19.85 -15.61 -16.10
C ALA A 125 -19.76 -16.35 -14.77
N THR A 126 -19.27 -17.58 -14.82
CA THR A 126 -18.87 -18.39 -13.68
C THR A 126 -17.39 -18.76 -13.84
N PRO A 127 -16.71 -19.28 -12.83
CA PRO A 127 -15.34 -19.79 -13.04
C PRO A 127 -15.24 -20.75 -14.22
N ALA A 128 -16.19 -21.68 -14.38
CA ALA A 128 -16.19 -22.67 -15.46
C ALA A 128 -16.41 -22.07 -16.86
N THR A 129 -17.10 -20.94 -16.97
CA THR A 129 -17.42 -20.30 -18.26
C THR A 129 -16.57 -19.05 -18.53
N LEU A 130 -15.62 -18.73 -17.63
CA LEU A 130 -14.89 -17.48 -17.71
C LEU A 130 -14.09 -17.36 -19.01
N LEU A 131 -13.34 -18.39 -19.41
CA LEU A 131 -12.54 -18.35 -20.62
C LEU A 131 -13.39 -18.12 -21.87
N ASP A 132 -14.46 -18.89 -22.03
CA ASP A 132 -15.38 -18.73 -23.16
C ASP A 132 -15.98 -17.32 -23.17
N THR A 133 -16.35 -16.80 -22.00
CA THR A 133 -16.87 -15.44 -21.87
C THR A 133 -15.85 -14.39 -22.32
N LEU A 134 -14.60 -14.51 -21.89
CA LEU A 134 -13.52 -13.58 -22.28
C LEU A 134 -13.25 -13.63 -23.79
N LEU A 135 -13.43 -14.79 -24.41
CA LEU A 135 -13.20 -15.00 -25.86
C LEU A 135 -14.36 -14.52 -26.74
N ARG A 136 -15.54 -14.25 -26.20
CA ARG A 136 -16.68 -13.73 -26.98
C ARG A 136 -16.34 -12.40 -27.65
N ALA A 137 -16.73 -12.21 -28.89
CA ALA A 137 -16.47 -10.99 -29.67
C ALA A 137 -17.23 -9.77 -29.11
N ASP A 138 -18.43 -9.99 -28.55
CA ASP A 138 -19.31 -8.96 -28.00
C ASP A 138 -18.96 -8.54 -26.57
N VAL A 139 -18.00 -9.20 -25.90
CA VAL A 139 -17.55 -8.90 -24.55
C VAL A 139 -16.28 -8.03 -24.60
N ARG A 140 -16.36 -6.82 -24.05
CA ARG A 140 -15.20 -5.94 -23.89
C ARG A 140 -14.43 -6.32 -22.62
N VAL A 141 -13.18 -6.73 -22.81
CA VAL A 141 -12.27 -7.10 -21.72
C VAL A 141 -11.40 -5.91 -21.37
N GLY A 142 -11.38 -5.50 -20.09
CA GLY A 142 -10.50 -4.49 -19.54
C GLY A 142 -9.39 -5.09 -18.69
N SER A 143 -8.25 -4.43 -18.65
CA SER A 143 -7.10 -4.77 -17.80
C SER A 143 -6.30 -3.52 -17.46
N SER A 144 -5.39 -3.65 -16.51
CA SER A 144 -4.30 -2.70 -16.31
C SER A 144 -3.25 -2.83 -17.42
N THR A 145 -2.41 -1.80 -17.57
CA THR A 145 -1.37 -1.72 -18.59
C THR A 145 -0.12 -2.49 -18.16
N PRO A 146 0.30 -3.52 -18.91
CA PRO A 146 1.53 -4.27 -18.62
C PRO A 146 2.75 -3.37 -18.50
N LYS A 147 3.75 -3.79 -17.73
CA LYS A 147 5.00 -3.10 -17.39
C LYS A 147 4.83 -1.88 -16.48
N SER A 148 3.71 -1.15 -16.60
CA SER A 148 3.38 -0.03 -15.70
C SER A 148 2.70 -0.51 -14.43
N ASP A 149 1.82 -1.50 -14.55
CA ASP A 149 1.06 -2.09 -13.45
C ASP A 149 1.13 -3.63 -13.52
N PRO A 150 1.71 -4.31 -12.52
CA PRO A 150 1.81 -5.77 -12.47
C PRO A 150 0.49 -6.53 -12.66
N SER A 151 -0.66 -5.93 -12.30
CA SER A 151 -1.98 -6.52 -12.60
C SER A 151 -2.16 -6.76 -14.10
N GLY A 152 -1.62 -5.88 -14.93
CA GLY A 152 -1.54 -6.06 -16.39
C GLY A 152 -0.64 -7.24 -16.77
N ASP A 153 0.58 -7.29 -16.22
CA ASP A 153 1.53 -8.37 -16.53
C ASP A 153 0.97 -9.74 -16.18
N TYR A 154 0.32 -9.86 -15.02
CA TYR A 154 -0.36 -11.09 -14.61
C TYR A 154 -1.60 -11.41 -15.46
N THR A 155 -2.32 -10.41 -15.97
CA THR A 155 -3.40 -10.63 -16.94
C THR A 155 -2.85 -11.27 -18.23
N TRP A 156 -1.73 -10.76 -18.76
CA TRP A 156 -1.08 -11.37 -19.92
C TRP A 156 -0.48 -12.75 -19.64
N ALA A 157 -0.04 -13.01 -18.39
CA ALA A 157 0.35 -14.36 -17.97
C ALA A 157 -0.85 -15.31 -17.93
N LEU A 158 -2.03 -14.85 -17.50
CA LEU A 158 -3.28 -15.60 -17.59
C LEU A 158 -3.62 -15.91 -19.08
N PHE A 159 -3.45 -14.95 -19.99
CA PHE A 159 -3.69 -15.20 -21.43
C PHE A 159 -2.77 -16.27 -22.00
N ARG A 160 -1.49 -16.33 -21.58
CA ARG A 160 -0.59 -17.44 -21.97
C ARG A 160 -1.06 -18.78 -21.45
N LYS A 161 -1.60 -18.86 -20.23
CA LYS A 161 -2.22 -20.07 -19.71
C LYS A 161 -3.49 -20.43 -20.47
N ALA A 162 -4.32 -19.44 -20.82
CA ALA A 162 -5.52 -19.65 -21.63
C ALA A 162 -5.18 -20.28 -23.01
N ASP A 163 -4.07 -19.90 -23.61
CA ASP A 163 -3.59 -20.49 -24.87
C ASP A 163 -3.25 -21.98 -24.76
N SER A 164 -2.77 -22.40 -23.59
CA SER A 164 -2.52 -23.82 -23.28
C SER A 164 -3.81 -24.62 -23.07
N VAL A 165 -4.92 -23.97 -22.70
CA VAL A 165 -6.25 -24.58 -22.55
C VAL A 165 -6.99 -24.59 -23.88
N GLN A 166 -6.92 -23.49 -24.63
CA GLN A 166 -7.57 -23.31 -25.92
C GLN A 166 -6.62 -22.60 -26.88
N ALA A 167 -6.12 -23.31 -27.87
CA ALA A 167 -5.21 -22.77 -28.89
C ALA A 167 -5.78 -21.51 -29.56
N GLY A 168 -4.94 -20.47 -29.67
CA GLY A 168 -5.33 -19.17 -30.24
C GLY A 168 -6.02 -18.23 -29.24
N ALA A 169 -6.25 -18.63 -27.98
CA ALA A 169 -6.85 -17.79 -26.96
C ALA A 169 -5.98 -16.57 -26.65
N TYR A 170 -4.66 -16.75 -26.58
CA TYR A 170 -3.73 -15.63 -26.34
C TYR A 170 -3.90 -14.52 -27.37
N ALA A 171 -3.79 -14.86 -28.66
CA ALA A 171 -3.86 -13.87 -29.73
C ALA A 171 -5.20 -13.11 -29.73
N ARG A 172 -6.30 -13.83 -29.48
CA ARG A 172 -7.65 -13.23 -29.41
C ARG A 172 -7.78 -12.29 -28.21
N LEU A 173 -7.29 -12.68 -27.03
CA LEU A 173 -7.36 -11.87 -25.81
C LEU A 173 -6.42 -10.67 -25.89
N ASP A 174 -5.20 -10.84 -26.36
CA ASP A 174 -4.22 -9.77 -26.54
C ASP A 174 -4.74 -8.66 -27.47
N SER A 175 -5.31 -9.06 -28.63
CA SER A 175 -5.80 -8.11 -29.64
C SER A 175 -7.02 -7.29 -29.20
N LYS A 176 -7.88 -7.85 -28.32
CA LYS A 176 -9.15 -7.20 -27.93
C LYS A 176 -9.11 -6.49 -26.57
N THR A 177 -8.13 -6.81 -25.72
CA THR A 177 -8.12 -6.33 -24.34
C THR A 177 -7.76 -4.84 -24.26
N LEU A 178 -8.64 -4.08 -23.61
CA LEU A 178 -8.50 -2.65 -23.39
C LEU A 178 -7.59 -2.40 -22.16
N LYS A 179 -6.51 -1.66 -22.35
CA LYS A 179 -5.59 -1.23 -21.28
C LYS A 179 -6.16 0.05 -20.66
N LEU A 180 -6.98 -0.08 -19.62
CA LEU A 180 -7.79 1.03 -19.09
C LEU A 180 -7.22 1.69 -17.86
N ALA A 181 -6.30 1.03 -17.15
CA ALA A 181 -5.73 1.52 -15.90
C ALA A 181 -4.22 1.30 -15.83
N GLY A 182 -3.55 1.95 -14.88
CA GLY A 182 -2.17 1.65 -14.52
C GLY A 182 -1.08 2.31 -15.37
N ALA A 183 -1.39 2.96 -16.50
CA ALA A 183 -0.46 3.79 -17.23
C ALA A 183 -0.46 5.23 -16.71
N ALA A 184 0.58 6.00 -17.04
CA ALA A 184 0.73 7.39 -16.59
C ALA A 184 -0.42 8.30 -17.08
N ASP A 185 -0.95 8.02 -18.27
CA ASP A 185 -2.04 8.72 -18.94
C ASP A 185 -3.41 8.07 -18.73
N SER A 186 -3.49 6.97 -17.94
CA SER A 186 -4.76 6.34 -17.61
C SER A 186 -5.69 7.30 -16.90
N PRO A 187 -7.01 7.24 -17.16
CA PRO A 187 -8.01 8.03 -16.44
C PRO A 187 -7.92 7.79 -14.93
N LYS A 188 -8.07 8.87 -14.16
CA LYS A 188 -8.03 8.82 -12.69
C LYS A 188 -9.45 9.01 -12.13
N PRO A 189 -9.89 8.14 -11.20
CA PRO A 189 -11.16 8.36 -10.49
C PRO A 189 -11.01 9.53 -9.51
N PRO A 190 -12.13 10.03 -8.96
CA PRO A 190 -12.11 10.90 -7.78
C PRO A 190 -11.33 10.24 -6.62
N ASP A 191 -10.81 11.08 -5.71
CA ASP A 191 -10.05 10.60 -4.56
C ASP A 191 -10.86 9.62 -3.71
N GLY A 192 -10.20 8.55 -3.29
CA GLY A 192 -10.81 7.52 -2.45
C GLY A 192 -11.65 6.47 -3.18
N ILE A 193 -11.90 6.64 -4.48
CA ILE A 193 -12.69 5.70 -5.29
C ILE A 193 -11.79 4.70 -6.01
N SER A 194 -12.23 3.45 -6.06
CA SER A 194 -11.56 2.39 -6.83
C SER A 194 -11.59 2.70 -8.32
N VAL A 195 -10.43 2.75 -8.96
CA VAL A 195 -10.35 2.94 -10.42
C VAL A 195 -11.10 1.83 -11.18
N TYR A 196 -11.09 0.62 -10.67
CA TYR A 196 -11.75 -0.52 -11.30
C TYR A 196 -13.27 -0.42 -11.19
N GLY A 197 -13.79 -0.11 -10.01
CA GLY A 197 -15.21 0.15 -9.78
C GLY A 197 -15.71 1.29 -10.65
N TRP A 198 -14.99 2.40 -10.65
CA TRP A 198 -15.32 3.60 -11.42
C TRP A 198 -15.33 3.35 -12.94
N LEU A 199 -14.33 2.67 -13.49
CA LEU A 199 -14.28 2.32 -14.92
C LEU A 199 -15.42 1.37 -15.33
N MET A 200 -15.72 0.38 -14.49
CA MET A 200 -16.81 -0.56 -14.72
C MET A 200 -18.18 0.11 -14.60
N ASP A 201 -18.34 1.04 -13.66
CA ASP A 201 -19.56 1.84 -13.47
C ASP A 201 -19.86 2.70 -14.70
N GLN A 202 -18.83 3.27 -15.33
CA GLN A 202 -18.93 4.00 -16.59
C GLN A 202 -19.11 3.11 -17.82
N GLY A 203 -19.21 1.80 -17.66
CA GLY A 203 -19.36 0.86 -18.76
C GLY A 203 -18.17 0.82 -19.73
N ARG A 204 -16.94 1.10 -19.25
CA ARG A 204 -15.73 1.08 -20.08
C ARG A 204 -15.30 -0.34 -20.48
N ALA A 205 -15.69 -1.34 -19.70
CA ALA A 205 -15.53 -2.76 -19.98
C ALA A 205 -16.74 -3.55 -19.48
N ASP A 206 -16.91 -4.77 -19.99
CA ASP A 206 -17.94 -5.71 -19.54
C ASP A 206 -17.36 -6.73 -18.56
N VAL A 207 -16.07 -7.04 -18.70
CA VAL A 207 -15.24 -7.82 -17.77
C VAL A 207 -13.93 -7.09 -17.55
N PHE A 208 -13.50 -6.92 -16.30
CA PHE A 208 -12.19 -6.36 -15.98
C PHE A 208 -11.37 -7.38 -15.19
N LEU A 209 -10.20 -7.76 -15.72
CA LEU A 209 -9.26 -8.65 -15.02
C LEU A 209 -8.35 -7.82 -14.12
N THR A 210 -8.38 -8.12 -12.83
CA THR A 210 -7.57 -7.42 -11.81
C THR A 210 -7.32 -8.34 -10.61
N TYR A 211 -6.57 -7.87 -9.62
CA TYR A 211 -6.42 -8.60 -8.36
C TYR A 211 -7.76 -8.81 -7.65
N CYS A 212 -7.94 -9.97 -7.02
CA CYS A 212 -9.16 -10.29 -6.27
C CYS A 212 -9.43 -9.25 -5.17
N THR A 213 -8.39 -8.75 -4.50
CA THR A 213 -8.52 -7.68 -3.51
C THR A 213 -9.13 -6.40 -4.09
N ASN A 214 -8.70 -5.99 -5.30
CA ASN A 214 -9.25 -4.85 -6.01
C ASN A 214 -10.70 -5.09 -6.45
N ALA A 215 -10.98 -6.29 -6.97
CA ALA A 215 -12.32 -6.65 -7.42
C ALA A 215 -13.34 -6.62 -6.27
N VAL A 216 -12.95 -7.09 -5.09
CA VAL A 216 -13.80 -7.02 -3.88
C VAL A 216 -14.05 -5.58 -3.44
N VAL A 217 -13.04 -4.71 -3.47
CA VAL A 217 -13.23 -3.28 -3.16
C VAL A 217 -14.17 -2.63 -4.17
N ALA A 218 -13.94 -2.85 -5.47
CA ALA A 218 -14.77 -2.32 -6.54
C ALA A 218 -16.24 -2.78 -6.42
N GLN A 219 -16.48 -4.04 -6.06
CA GLN A 219 -17.83 -4.57 -5.84
C GLN A 219 -18.52 -3.93 -4.63
N LYS A 220 -17.79 -3.63 -3.56
CA LYS A 220 -18.37 -2.92 -2.40
C LYS A 220 -18.81 -1.50 -2.75
N GLU A 221 -18.06 -0.81 -3.60
CA GLU A 221 -18.39 0.54 -4.07
C GLU A 221 -19.51 0.54 -5.12
N VAL A 222 -19.54 -0.51 -5.97
CA VAL A 222 -20.52 -0.66 -7.05
C VAL A 222 -21.18 -2.05 -6.93
N PRO A 223 -22.21 -2.22 -6.08
CA PRO A 223 -22.78 -3.53 -5.71
C PRO A 223 -23.36 -4.36 -6.86
N ARG A 224 -23.71 -3.73 -7.99
CA ARG A 224 -24.18 -4.44 -9.19
C ARG A 224 -23.08 -5.24 -9.92
N LEU A 225 -21.82 -4.96 -9.66
CA LEU A 225 -20.71 -5.72 -10.21
C LEU A 225 -20.59 -7.08 -9.49
N LYS A 226 -20.11 -8.09 -10.21
CA LYS A 226 -19.89 -9.42 -9.64
C LYS A 226 -18.39 -9.77 -9.70
N VAL A 227 -17.89 -10.40 -8.66
CA VAL A 227 -16.54 -10.95 -8.62
C VAL A 227 -16.60 -12.43 -9.00
N VAL A 228 -15.93 -12.79 -10.09
CA VAL A 228 -15.80 -14.16 -10.57
C VAL A 228 -14.36 -14.62 -10.34
N GLN A 229 -14.19 -15.75 -9.67
CA GLN A 229 -12.87 -16.35 -9.47
C GLN A 229 -12.32 -16.84 -10.79
N VAL A 230 -11.03 -16.59 -11.03
CA VAL A 230 -10.31 -17.22 -12.14
C VAL A 230 -10.12 -18.69 -11.80
N PRO A 231 -10.48 -19.62 -12.70
CA PRO A 231 -10.35 -21.05 -12.43
C PRO A 231 -8.88 -21.47 -12.28
N PRO A 232 -8.59 -22.56 -11.53
CA PRO A 232 -7.22 -22.94 -11.18
C PRO A 232 -6.26 -23.07 -12.36
N GLU A 233 -6.73 -23.60 -13.48
CA GLU A 233 -5.94 -23.79 -14.71
C GLU A 233 -5.47 -22.49 -15.36
N LEU A 234 -6.20 -21.39 -15.13
CA LEU A 234 -5.85 -20.04 -15.61
C LEU A 234 -5.23 -19.17 -14.53
N GLN A 235 -5.34 -19.55 -13.25
CA GLN A 235 -4.92 -18.71 -12.13
C GLN A 235 -3.42 -18.46 -12.15
N VAL A 236 -3.06 -17.21 -11.92
CA VAL A 236 -1.69 -16.74 -11.78
C VAL A 236 -1.52 -16.15 -10.38
N ALA A 237 -0.64 -16.76 -9.58
CA ALA A 237 -0.33 -16.26 -8.25
C ALA A 237 0.66 -15.09 -8.34
N ALA A 238 0.21 -13.90 -7.97
CA ALA A 238 1.05 -12.72 -7.87
C ALA A 238 1.82 -12.74 -6.55
N ALA A 239 3.15 -12.78 -6.61
CA ALA A 239 4.04 -12.66 -5.46
C ALA A 239 4.43 -11.19 -5.28
N TYR A 240 4.07 -10.59 -4.15
CA TYR A 240 4.36 -9.20 -3.83
C TYR A 240 5.73 -9.08 -3.18
N GLY A 241 6.58 -8.26 -3.76
CA GLY A 241 7.95 -8.03 -3.31
C GLY A 241 8.09 -6.79 -2.43
N LEU A 242 8.84 -6.95 -1.34
CA LEU A 242 9.22 -5.89 -0.43
C LEU A 242 10.73 -5.67 -0.50
N THR A 243 11.18 -4.43 -0.70
CA THR A 243 12.61 -4.07 -0.66
C THR A 243 12.84 -2.77 0.11
N LEU A 244 14.02 -2.62 0.69
CA LEU A 244 14.47 -1.46 1.45
C LEU A 244 15.68 -0.81 0.77
N ARG A 245 15.82 0.51 0.93
CA ARG A 245 17.08 1.18 0.57
C ARG A 245 18.25 0.62 1.37
N LEU A 246 19.40 0.52 0.73
CA LEU A 246 20.65 0.22 1.44
C LEU A 246 20.94 1.34 2.45
N GLY A 247 21.36 0.97 3.66
CA GLY A 247 21.56 1.92 4.76
C GLY A 247 20.25 2.44 5.37
N ALA A 248 19.12 1.74 5.16
CA ALA A 248 17.85 2.08 5.81
C ALA A 248 18.00 2.20 7.33
N SER A 249 17.32 3.19 7.90
CA SER A 249 17.35 3.42 9.35
C SER A 249 16.73 2.27 10.14
N PRO A 250 17.04 2.14 11.45
CA PRO A 250 16.41 1.12 12.28
C PRO A 250 14.87 1.16 12.26
N SER A 251 14.26 2.34 12.17
CA SER A 251 12.80 2.48 12.09
C SER A 251 12.22 1.91 10.80
N VAL A 252 12.89 2.09 9.66
CA VAL A 252 12.50 1.48 8.37
C VAL A 252 12.60 -0.04 8.42
N THR A 253 13.70 -0.54 8.95
CA THR A 253 13.92 -1.99 9.12
C THR A 253 12.87 -2.60 10.06
N ALA A 254 12.57 -1.94 11.17
CA ALA A 254 11.56 -2.40 12.12
C ALA A 254 10.16 -2.43 11.50
N PHE A 255 9.80 -1.43 10.70
CA PHE A 255 8.50 -1.45 9.99
C PHE A 255 8.45 -2.57 8.94
N ALA A 256 9.51 -2.77 8.16
CA ALA A 256 9.58 -3.88 7.21
C ALA A 256 9.43 -5.25 7.88
N GLN A 257 10.08 -5.46 9.03
CA GLN A 257 9.92 -6.68 9.84
C GLN A 257 8.49 -6.81 10.37
N ALA A 258 7.86 -5.69 10.77
CA ALA A 258 6.47 -5.71 11.22
C ALA A 258 5.50 -6.14 10.12
N LEU A 259 5.76 -5.81 8.84
CA LEU A 259 4.94 -6.28 7.70
C LEU A 259 5.00 -7.80 7.53
N LEU A 260 6.12 -8.43 7.88
CA LEU A 260 6.33 -9.88 7.80
C LEU A 260 5.81 -10.61 9.04
N ALA A 261 5.55 -9.90 10.13
CA ALA A 261 5.16 -10.49 11.41
C ALA A 261 3.69 -10.99 11.40
N PRO A 262 3.34 -12.00 12.21
CA PRO A 262 2.00 -12.60 12.25
C PRO A 262 0.84 -11.62 12.42
N PRO A 263 0.92 -10.53 13.21
CA PRO A 263 -0.17 -9.56 13.32
C PRO A 263 -0.49 -8.86 11.99
N ALA A 264 0.52 -8.38 11.26
CA ALA A 264 0.33 -7.76 9.96
C ALA A 264 -0.15 -8.78 8.91
N GLN A 265 0.39 -9.99 8.94
CA GLN A 265 -0.04 -11.08 8.05
C GLN A 265 -1.52 -11.47 8.29
N ALA A 266 -2.01 -11.39 9.52
CA ALA A 266 -3.42 -11.57 9.82
C ALA A 266 -4.28 -10.44 9.23
N VAL A 267 -3.79 -9.21 9.23
CA VAL A 267 -4.46 -8.08 8.55
C VAL A 267 -4.51 -8.32 7.05
N PHE A 268 -3.38 -8.65 6.41
CA PHE A 268 -3.34 -8.91 4.97
C PHE A 268 -4.35 -10.00 4.56
N ARG A 269 -4.45 -11.10 5.33
CA ARG A 269 -5.44 -12.16 5.07
C ARG A 269 -6.88 -11.65 5.12
N ARG A 270 -7.23 -10.77 6.08
CA ARG A 270 -8.58 -10.19 6.15
C ARG A 270 -8.93 -9.34 4.92
N PHE A 271 -7.91 -8.80 4.23
CA PHE A 271 -8.07 -8.07 2.98
C PHE A 271 -7.99 -8.96 1.73
N GLY A 272 -7.89 -10.29 1.88
CA GLY A 272 -7.92 -11.24 0.76
C GLY A 272 -6.55 -11.61 0.20
N PHE A 273 -5.46 -11.20 0.83
CA PHE A 273 -4.12 -11.69 0.48
C PHE A 273 -3.87 -13.07 1.10
N SER A 274 -3.02 -13.86 0.46
CA SER A 274 -2.47 -15.10 1.04
C SER A 274 -1.04 -14.90 1.53
N LEU A 275 -0.58 -15.82 2.36
CA LEU A 275 0.79 -15.82 2.90
C LEU A 275 1.83 -15.98 1.78
N PRO A 276 3.09 -15.55 2.03
CA PRO A 276 4.22 -15.72 1.11
C PRO A 276 4.44 -17.13 0.62
#